data_a35876933054a28f2709e364267ae92b
#
_entry.id   a35876933054a28f2709e364267ae92b
#
_cell.length_a   1.000
_cell.length_b   1.000
_cell.length_c   1.000
_cell.angle_alpha   90.00
_cell.angle_beta   90.00
_cell.angle_gamma   90.00
#
_symmetry.space_group_name_H-M   'P 1'
#
loop_
_entity.id
_entity.type
_entity.pdbx_description
1 polymer ?
#
loop_
_entity_poly.entity_id
_entity_poly.type
_entity_poly.pdbx_seq_one_letter_code
_entity_poly.pdbx_strand_id
1 'polypeptide(L)'
;MRTQEKHATRFRSIQTSLLFVIVPAVIISMAVLSLMGYLSSKAIIQTSAGNEMSQCLSVAMGSIEMSLSNNRMVAETMARGVEAIQRQAVKGDQTASDWDAAAYQEILTSFVGSNPETFGGGIWFEPYQYRPEQRYFSPYCMRQNGAVTYVDNYSLGEGVYYTDQDWYTNAANTTQKSVWSAPYYDEFAQISMVTSSAPIYDETGRLLGVATADIDLTQMQQMVLSLDVVANGRAFLIDDTGAYIADEDSEKLLSANILEDDNPSFAALGRQILSQQEGSGSYTADGQTYLAWYRQIPDSGWYIVTTASEQELMADAHTLGITLSILCAVFAALLFFILLAYLRRSIVRPLHTLQATTQKIADGNLSVEIPRNSKYEFGAVSLSLEQMVERLRLYIDYISEISAVLTQMADGDFSFALQHDYAGEFSSIKEGLLNTRGRVSDALKSIASSADQVSSGAEQIAISAQSQAPVSYTHLRAHETR
;
A
#
# COMPACT_ATOMS: atom_id res chain seq x y z
N MET A 1 59.72 32.43 19.98
CA MET A 1 59.09 31.37 19.19
C MET A 1 57.74 31.01 19.79
N ARG A 2 56.64 31.55 19.25
CA ARG A 2 55.28 31.16 19.62
C ARG A 2 54.72 30.40 18.43
N THR A 3 54.52 29.10 18.63
CA THR A 3 53.85 28.17 17.72
C THR A 3 52.39 28.62 17.57
N GLN A 4 52.01 29.14 16.41
CA GLN A 4 50.61 29.27 16.03
C GLN A 4 50.06 27.90 15.69
N GLU A 5 49.25 27.34 16.59
CA GLU A 5 48.36 26.23 16.27
C GLU A 5 47.35 26.70 15.22
N LYS A 6 47.52 26.19 14.00
CA LYS A 6 46.52 26.34 12.96
C LYS A 6 45.29 25.49 13.37
N HIS A 7 44.27 26.13 13.91
CA HIS A 7 42.94 25.57 13.98
C HIS A 7 42.44 25.29 12.54
N ALA A 8 42.69 24.09 12.06
CA ALA A 8 42.07 23.58 10.84
C ALA A 8 40.59 23.36 11.13
N THR A 9 39.76 24.36 10.88
CA THR A 9 38.31 24.19 10.83
C THR A 9 37.98 23.15 9.74
N ARG A 10 37.61 21.93 10.14
CA ARG A 10 37.16 20.85 9.25
C ARG A 10 35.82 21.29 8.67
N PHE A 11 35.82 21.93 7.52
CA PHE A 11 34.60 22.23 6.77
C PHE A 11 33.96 20.92 6.31
N ARG A 12 32.72 20.65 6.73
CA ARG A 12 31.95 19.54 6.17
C ARG A 12 31.65 19.85 4.71
N SER A 13 31.84 18.87 3.83
CA SER A 13 31.48 19.00 2.42
C SER A 13 30.00 19.33 2.27
N ILE A 14 29.68 20.39 1.52
CA ILE A 14 28.31 20.80 1.17
C ILE A 14 27.53 19.58 0.57
N GLN A 15 28.24 18.79 -0.24
CA GLN A 15 27.69 17.54 -0.81
C GLN A 15 27.19 16.60 0.27
N THR A 16 28.00 16.34 1.31
CA THR A 16 27.64 15.45 2.41
C THR A 16 26.45 15.99 3.20
N SER A 17 26.42 17.29 3.46
CA SER A 17 25.32 17.94 4.21
C SER A 17 23.99 17.89 3.44
N LEU A 18 23.99 18.16 2.14
CA LEU A 18 22.79 18.10 1.29
C LEU A 18 22.28 16.66 1.15
N LEU A 19 23.18 15.69 0.94
CA LEU A 19 22.79 14.27 0.87
C LEU A 19 22.19 13.78 2.18
N PHE A 20 22.69 14.24 3.33
CA PHE A 20 22.19 13.84 4.64
C PHE A 20 20.76 14.34 4.94
N VAL A 21 20.28 15.35 4.22
CA VAL A 21 18.91 15.87 4.35
C VAL A 21 18.01 15.29 3.29
N ILE A 22 18.43 15.29 2.03
CA ILE A 22 17.56 14.93 0.90
C ILE A 22 17.32 13.42 0.83
N VAL A 23 18.37 12.60 1.04
CA VAL A 23 18.27 11.15 0.92
C VAL A 23 17.31 10.53 1.95
N PRO A 24 17.42 10.85 3.25
CA PRO A 24 16.43 10.37 4.22
C PRO A 24 15.00 10.82 3.92
N ALA A 25 14.81 12.06 3.48
CA ALA A 25 13.47 12.56 3.12
C ALA A 25 12.84 11.77 1.96
N VAL A 26 13.63 11.44 0.94
CA VAL A 26 13.18 10.60 -0.19
C VAL A 26 12.86 9.18 0.28
N ILE A 27 13.73 8.57 1.08
CA ILE A 27 13.52 7.21 1.59
C ILE A 27 12.26 7.16 2.46
N ILE A 28 12.07 8.11 3.38
CA ILE A 28 10.88 8.19 4.23
C ILE A 28 9.61 8.36 3.38
N SER A 29 9.62 9.26 2.42
CA SER A 29 8.47 9.49 1.55
C SER A 29 8.09 8.23 0.75
N MET A 30 9.08 7.49 0.23
CA MET A 30 8.86 6.24 -0.48
C MET A 30 8.38 5.11 0.44
N ALA A 31 8.91 5.02 1.66
CA ALA A 31 8.46 4.07 2.66
C ALA A 31 6.99 4.31 3.06
N VAL A 32 6.60 5.59 3.23
CA VAL A 32 5.20 5.96 3.51
C VAL A 32 4.29 5.59 2.34
N LEU A 33 4.67 5.87 1.10
CA LEU A 33 3.89 5.50 -0.08
C LEU A 33 3.74 3.97 -0.22
N SER A 34 4.82 3.21 0.00
CA SER A 34 4.78 1.75 -0.03
C SER A 34 3.87 1.19 1.07
N LEU A 35 3.96 1.72 2.28
CA LEU A 35 3.11 1.32 3.40
C LEU A 35 1.63 1.65 3.13
N MET A 36 1.32 2.84 2.65
CA MET A 36 -0.05 3.22 2.29
C MET A 36 -0.60 2.32 1.17
N GLY A 37 0.21 2.02 0.15
CA GLY A 37 -0.17 1.10 -0.93
C GLY A 37 -0.49 -0.30 -0.40
N TYR A 38 0.34 -0.83 0.48
CA TYR A 38 0.10 -2.14 1.12
C TYR A 38 -1.17 -2.16 1.97
N LEU A 39 -1.37 -1.15 2.84
CA LEU A 39 -2.56 -1.07 3.70
C LEU A 39 -3.84 -0.90 2.88
N SER A 40 -3.82 -0.10 1.82
CA SER A 40 -4.96 0.06 0.91
C SER A 40 -5.26 -1.22 0.15
N SER A 41 -4.24 -1.92 -0.34
CA SER A 41 -4.39 -3.21 -1.03
C SER A 41 -4.99 -4.26 -0.09
N LYS A 42 -4.48 -4.36 1.16
CA LYS A 42 -5.04 -5.26 2.17
C LYS A 42 -6.53 -4.99 2.41
N ALA A 43 -6.92 -3.74 2.60
CA ALA A 43 -8.32 -3.37 2.84
C ALA A 43 -9.23 -3.69 1.64
N ILE A 44 -8.76 -3.43 0.41
CA ILE A 44 -9.51 -3.74 -0.81
C ILE A 44 -9.70 -5.26 -0.95
N ILE A 45 -8.65 -6.06 -0.75
CA ILE A 45 -8.71 -7.52 -0.87
C ILE A 45 -9.64 -8.11 0.18
N GLN A 46 -9.57 -7.67 1.43
CA GLN A 46 -10.49 -8.12 2.48
C GLN A 46 -11.95 -7.81 2.14
N THR A 47 -12.22 -6.62 1.63
CA THR A 47 -13.58 -6.23 1.22
C THR A 47 -14.04 -7.03 0.00
N SER A 48 -13.17 -7.22 -0.99
CA SER A 48 -13.48 -7.99 -2.20
C SER A 48 -13.76 -9.45 -1.87
N ALA A 49 -12.90 -10.09 -1.07
CA ALA A 49 -13.09 -11.47 -0.61
C ALA A 49 -14.39 -11.62 0.19
N GLY A 50 -14.71 -10.67 1.07
CA GLY A 50 -15.98 -10.67 1.80
C GLY A 50 -17.21 -10.59 0.88
N ASN A 51 -17.16 -9.76 -0.14
CA ASN A 51 -18.23 -9.63 -1.13
C ASN A 51 -18.38 -10.92 -1.97
N GLU A 52 -17.27 -11.49 -2.40
CA GLU A 52 -17.24 -12.71 -3.20
C GLU A 52 -17.75 -13.91 -2.41
N MET A 53 -17.34 -14.04 -1.12
CA MET A 53 -17.86 -15.03 -0.20
C MET A 53 -19.37 -14.86 0.08
N SER A 54 -19.83 -13.62 0.28
CA SER A 54 -21.24 -13.32 0.45
C SER A 54 -22.06 -13.70 -0.80
N GLN A 55 -21.51 -13.49 -1.98
CA GLN A 55 -22.12 -13.89 -3.23
C GLN A 55 -22.14 -15.42 -3.38
N CYS A 56 -21.05 -16.12 -3.07
CA CYS A 56 -20.97 -17.57 -3.04
C CYS A 56 -22.02 -18.15 -2.09
N LEU A 57 -22.10 -17.65 -0.85
CA LEU A 57 -23.14 -18.04 0.11
C LEU A 57 -24.57 -17.80 -0.43
N SER A 58 -24.80 -16.70 -1.13
CA SER A 58 -26.13 -16.39 -1.66
C SER A 58 -26.55 -17.36 -2.77
N VAL A 59 -25.62 -17.75 -3.63
CA VAL A 59 -25.85 -18.75 -4.68
C VAL A 59 -26.10 -20.14 -4.07
N ALA A 60 -25.24 -20.54 -3.13
CA ALA A 60 -25.37 -21.81 -2.40
C ALA A 60 -26.71 -21.90 -1.66
N MET A 61 -27.04 -20.84 -0.93
CA MET A 61 -28.33 -20.72 -0.24
C MET A 61 -29.51 -20.90 -1.19
N GLY A 62 -29.49 -20.19 -2.33
CA GLY A 62 -30.59 -20.32 -3.30
C GLY A 62 -30.79 -21.75 -3.82
N SER A 63 -29.69 -22.47 -4.06
CA SER A 63 -29.74 -23.86 -4.50
C SER A 63 -30.26 -24.81 -3.40
N ILE A 64 -29.74 -24.67 -2.18
CA ILE A 64 -30.18 -25.49 -1.05
C ILE A 64 -31.63 -25.17 -0.69
N GLU A 65 -32.01 -23.91 -0.61
CA GLU A 65 -33.36 -23.47 -0.31
C GLU A 65 -34.36 -24.00 -1.35
N MET A 66 -33.99 -24.00 -2.63
CA MET A 66 -34.81 -24.55 -3.69
C MET A 66 -35.00 -26.05 -3.49
N SER A 67 -33.94 -26.82 -3.18
CA SER A 67 -34.01 -28.25 -2.90
C SER A 67 -34.89 -28.54 -1.69
N LEU A 68 -34.69 -27.83 -0.58
CA LEU A 68 -35.50 -27.95 0.61
C LEU A 68 -36.99 -27.60 0.34
N SER A 69 -37.23 -26.49 -0.35
CA SER A 69 -38.59 -26.03 -0.67
C SER A 69 -39.32 -27.06 -1.58
N ASN A 70 -38.64 -27.63 -2.55
CA ASN A 70 -39.20 -28.64 -3.43
C ASN A 70 -39.58 -29.89 -2.64
N ASN A 71 -38.74 -30.40 -1.77
CA ASN A 71 -39.02 -31.56 -0.95
C ASN A 71 -40.15 -31.30 0.07
N ARG A 72 -40.14 -30.12 0.71
CA ARG A 72 -41.26 -29.71 1.56
C ARG A 72 -42.57 -29.68 0.79
N MET A 73 -42.57 -29.14 -0.42
CA MET A 73 -43.76 -29.11 -1.27
C MET A 73 -44.25 -30.52 -1.63
N VAL A 74 -43.32 -31.44 -1.88
CA VAL A 74 -43.67 -32.87 -2.13
C VAL A 74 -44.40 -33.46 -0.92
N ALA A 75 -43.83 -33.38 0.28
CA ALA A 75 -44.43 -33.86 1.51
C ALA A 75 -45.83 -33.23 1.77
N GLU A 76 -45.93 -31.90 1.72
CA GLU A 76 -47.19 -31.19 1.93
C GLU A 76 -48.25 -31.52 0.88
N THR A 77 -47.85 -31.66 -0.40
CA THR A 77 -48.79 -32.01 -1.48
C THR A 77 -49.27 -33.46 -1.38
N MET A 78 -48.37 -34.39 -1.01
CA MET A 78 -48.76 -35.75 -0.70
C MET A 78 -49.76 -35.81 0.45
N ALA A 79 -49.49 -35.07 1.54
CA ALA A 79 -50.43 -35.01 2.68
C ALA A 79 -51.81 -34.51 2.23
N ARG A 80 -51.88 -33.41 1.46
CA ARG A 80 -53.16 -32.90 0.92
C ARG A 80 -53.83 -33.86 -0.04
N GLY A 81 -53.05 -34.59 -0.84
CA GLY A 81 -53.54 -35.64 -1.71
C GLY A 81 -54.28 -36.75 -0.93
N VAL A 82 -53.65 -37.26 0.13
CA VAL A 82 -54.20 -38.27 1.01
C VAL A 82 -55.48 -37.75 1.72
N GLU A 83 -55.45 -36.52 2.25
CA GLU A 83 -56.62 -35.89 2.84
C GLU A 83 -57.81 -35.79 1.85
N ALA A 84 -57.53 -35.46 0.58
CA ALA A 84 -58.55 -35.38 -0.46
C ALA A 84 -59.16 -36.74 -0.77
N ILE A 85 -58.31 -37.76 -0.83
CA ILE A 85 -58.72 -39.14 -1.03
C ILE A 85 -59.67 -39.62 0.10
N GLN A 86 -59.22 -39.39 1.33
CA GLN A 86 -60.00 -39.74 2.52
C GLN A 86 -61.37 -39.02 2.56
N ARG A 87 -61.43 -37.77 2.18
CA ARG A 87 -62.71 -37.04 2.06
C ARG A 87 -63.66 -37.61 1.03
N GLN A 88 -63.13 -38.06 -0.10
CA GLN A 88 -63.98 -38.69 -1.14
C GLN A 88 -64.50 -40.08 -0.69
N ALA A 89 -63.66 -40.88 -0.04
CA ALA A 89 -64.08 -42.19 0.51
C ALA A 89 -65.26 -42.04 1.50
N VAL A 90 -65.17 -41.09 2.41
CA VAL A 90 -66.21 -40.83 3.41
C VAL A 90 -67.54 -40.37 2.74
N LYS A 91 -67.45 -39.51 1.68
CA LYS A 91 -68.67 -39.07 0.96
C LYS A 91 -69.36 -40.12 0.10
N GLY A 92 -68.55 -41.07 -0.40
CA GLY A 92 -69.07 -42.16 -1.28
C GLY A 92 -69.63 -43.36 -0.58
N ASP A 93 -69.76 -43.33 0.75
CA ASP A 93 -70.13 -44.51 1.59
C ASP A 93 -69.13 -45.66 1.39
N GLN A 94 -67.95 -45.35 0.84
CA GLN A 94 -66.78 -46.24 0.73
C GLN A 94 -65.97 -46.11 2.00
N THR A 95 -65.74 -47.17 2.69
CA THR A 95 -64.77 -47.15 3.80
C THR A 95 -63.37 -46.91 3.27
N ALA A 96 -62.49 -46.30 4.04
CA ALA A 96 -61.06 -46.08 3.66
C ALA A 96 -60.36 -47.40 3.26
N SER A 97 -60.96 -48.51 3.57
CA SER A 97 -60.59 -49.91 3.19
C SER A 97 -60.76 -50.26 1.71
N ASP A 98 -61.49 -49.46 0.95
CA ASP A 98 -61.70 -49.71 -0.49
C ASP A 98 -60.62 -49.02 -1.38
N TRP A 99 -59.76 -48.25 -0.80
CA TRP A 99 -58.58 -47.70 -1.50
C TRP A 99 -57.49 -48.76 -1.58
N ASP A 100 -57.27 -49.23 -2.79
CA ASP A 100 -56.21 -50.20 -3.07
C ASP A 100 -54.85 -49.54 -2.83
N ALA A 101 -53.88 -50.29 -2.36
CA ALA A 101 -52.47 -49.89 -2.25
C ALA A 101 -51.95 -49.28 -3.56
N ALA A 102 -52.54 -49.65 -4.70
CA ALA A 102 -52.21 -49.05 -6.01
C ALA A 102 -52.40 -47.54 -6.11
N ALA A 103 -53.39 -46.93 -5.44
CA ALA A 103 -53.59 -45.49 -5.45
C ALA A 103 -52.47 -44.74 -4.72
N TYR A 104 -52.00 -45.29 -3.60
CA TYR A 104 -50.84 -44.72 -2.86
C TYR A 104 -49.56 -44.93 -3.62
N GLN A 105 -49.38 -46.05 -4.32
CA GLN A 105 -48.26 -46.31 -5.21
C GLN A 105 -48.19 -45.29 -6.33
N GLU A 106 -49.31 -44.99 -6.98
CA GLU A 106 -49.36 -44.02 -8.07
C GLU A 106 -48.97 -42.60 -7.58
N ILE A 107 -49.52 -42.17 -6.43
CA ILE A 107 -49.19 -40.91 -5.80
C ILE A 107 -47.71 -40.84 -5.47
N LEU A 108 -47.17 -41.76 -4.72
CA LEU A 108 -45.77 -41.78 -4.29
C LEU A 108 -44.82 -41.84 -5.49
N THR A 109 -45.10 -42.73 -6.47
CA THR A 109 -44.25 -42.83 -7.67
C THR A 109 -44.28 -41.57 -8.48
N SER A 110 -45.45 -40.90 -8.59
CA SER A 110 -45.55 -39.62 -9.33
C SER A 110 -44.78 -38.48 -8.64
N PHE A 111 -44.95 -38.32 -7.34
CA PHE A 111 -44.31 -37.23 -6.61
C PHE A 111 -42.79 -37.41 -6.47
N VAL A 112 -42.33 -38.60 -6.08
CA VAL A 112 -40.90 -38.91 -6.01
C VAL A 112 -40.27 -38.90 -7.39
N GLY A 113 -41.02 -39.42 -8.42
CA GLY A 113 -40.52 -39.43 -9.80
C GLY A 113 -40.38 -38.07 -10.44
N SER A 114 -41.30 -37.15 -10.14
CA SER A 114 -41.30 -35.79 -10.72
C SER A 114 -40.26 -34.83 -10.13
N ASN A 115 -39.74 -35.13 -8.93
CA ASN A 115 -38.70 -34.29 -8.30
C ASN A 115 -37.37 -35.07 -8.20
N PRO A 116 -36.39 -34.77 -9.05
CA PRO A 116 -35.09 -35.48 -9.06
C PRO A 116 -34.32 -35.39 -7.73
N GLU A 117 -34.54 -34.35 -6.92
CA GLU A 117 -33.84 -34.14 -5.65
C GLU A 117 -34.47 -34.91 -4.49
N THR A 118 -35.70 -35.39 -4.66
CA THR A 118 -36.34 -36.27 -3.69
C THR A 118 -35.78 -37.68 -3.82
N PHE A 119 -35.09 -38.16 -2.80
CA PHE A 119 -34.60 -39.52 -2.74
C PHE A 119 -35.75 -40.51 -2.57
N GLY A 120 -36.60 -40.25 -1.59
CA GLY A 120 -37.75 -41.09 -1.27
C GLY A 120 -38.90 -40.29 -0.69
N GLY A 121 -40.02 -40.99 -0.49
CA GLY A 121 -41.16 -40.41 0.18
C GLY A 121 -42.15 -41.47 0.56
N GLY A 122 -42.86 -41.24 1.66
CA GLY A 122 -43.80 -42.21 2.23
C GLY A 122 -45.07 -41.59 2.76
N ILE A 123 -46.06 -42.46 2.98
CA ILE A 123 -47.31 -42.16 3.67
C ILE A 123 -47.41 -43.11 4.86
N TRP A 124 -47.38 -42.54 6.06
CA TRP A 124 -47.24 -43.28 7.31
C TRP A 124 -48.51 -43.07 8.12
N PHE A 125 -49.39 -44.09 8.11
CA PHE A 125 -50.66 -43.97 8.79
C PHE A 125 -50.53 -44.20 10.30
N GLU A 126 -51.32 -43.42 11.08
CA GLU A 126 -51.55 -43.77 12.47
C GLU A 126 -52.05 -45.17 12.63
N PRO A 127 -51.74 -45.91 13.71
CA PRO A 127 -52.20 -47.26 13.95
C PRO A 127 -53.73 -47.42 13.77
N TYR A 128 -54.12 -48.38 12.93
CA TYR A 128 -55.52 -48.70 12.57
C TYR A 128 -56.27 -47.58 11.82
N GLN A 129 -55.58 -46.54 11.29
CA GLN A 129 -56.25 -45.47 10.53
C GLN A 129 -56.36 -45.79 9.03
N TYR A 130 -55.53 -46.68 8.50
CA TYR A 130 -55.71 -47.17 7.12
C TYR A 130 -56.84 -48.14 7.02
N ARG A 131 -56.81 -49.28 7.82
CA ARG A 131 -57.86 -50.31 7.94
C ARG A 131 -57.98 -50.75 9.40
N PRO A 132 -59.21 -51.03 9.89
CA PRO A 132 -59.39 -51.43 11.30
C PRO A 132 -58.66 -52.69 11.70
N GLU A 133 -58.43 -53.61 10.75
CA GLU A 133 -57.72 -54.87 10.95
C GLU A 133 -56.21 -54.78 10.76
N GLN A 134 -55.72 -53.68 10.17
CA GLN A 134 -54.29 -53.45 9.90
C GLN A 134 -53.74 -52.39 10.81
N ARG A 135 -52.84 -52.78 11.72
CA ARG A 135 -52.24 -51.80 12.69
C ARG A 135 -51.36 -50.83 12.05
N TYR A 136 -50.46 -51.23 11.14
CA TYR A 136 -49.51 -50.39 10.47
C TYR A 136 -49.68 -50.50 8.95
N PHE A 137 -49.61 -49.34 8.27
CA PHE A 137 -49.54 -49.26 6.83
C PHE A 137 -48.66 -48.12 6.46
N SER A 138 -47.54 -48.37 5.72
CA SER A 138 -46.45 -47.46 5.47
C SER A 138 -45.90 -47.63 4.05
N PRO A 139 -46.74 -47.36 3.01
CA PRO A 139 -46.24 -47.34 1.64
C PRO A 139 -45.15 -46.31 1.43
N TYR A 140 -44.11 -46.70 0.72
CA TYR A 140 -42.92 -45.89 0.51
C TYR A 140 -42.38 -46.05 -0.92
N CYS A 141 -41.85 -44.98 -1.51
CA CYS A 141 -41.08 -45.03 -2.74
C CYS A 141 -39.70 -44.43 -2.52
N MET A 142 -38.68 -45.03 -3.12
CA MET A 142 -37.31 -44.50 -3.10
C MET A 142 -36.60 -44.70 -4.43
N ARG A 143 -35.56 -43.90 -4.66
CA ARG A 143 -34.69 -44.05 -5.83
C ARG A 143 -33.67 -45.15 -5.58
N GLN A 144 -33.69 -46.17 -6.45
CA GLN A 144 -32.66 -47.19 -6.47
C GLN A 144 -32.15 -47.32 -7.91
N ASN A 145 -30.84 -47.25 -8.12
CA ASN A 145 -30.21 -47.36 -9.44
C ASN A 145 -30.81 -46.45 -10.52
N GLY A 146 -31.24 -45.24 -10.14
CA GLY A 146 -31.87 -44.28 -11.05
C GLY A 146 -33.38 -44.50 -11.35
N ALA A 147 -33.99 -45.50 -10.82
CA ALA A 147 -35.44 -45.76 -10.94
C ALA A 147 -36.15 -45.55 -9.60
N VAL A 148 -37.43 -45.16 -9.65
CA VAL A 148 -38.28 -45.09 -8.45
C VAL A 148 -38.85 -46.48 -8.19
N THR A 149 -38.56 -47.02 -7.02
CA THR A 149 -39.00 -48.33 -6.58
C THR A 149 -40.06 -48.16 -5.49
N TYR A 150 -41.18 -48.84 -5.63
CA TYR A 150 -42.25 -48.88 -4.62
C TYR A 150 -41.99 -49.96 -3.62
N VAL A 151 -42.24 -49.69 -2.34
CA VAL A 151 -42.22 -50.61 -1.21
C VAL A 151 -43.59 -50.56 -0.55
N ASP A 152 -44.31 -51.68 -0.55
CA ASP A 152 -45.72 -51.75 -0.10
C ASP A 152 -45.83 -51.50 1.41
N ASN A 153 -44.90 -52.07 2.19
CA ASN A 153 -44.90 -51.91 3.63
C ASN A 153 -43.42 -51.71 4.12
N TYR A 154 -43.07 -50.50 4.45
CA TYR A 154 -41.73 -50.14 4.94
C TYR A 154 -41.57 -50.62 6.39
N SER A 155 -40.49 -51.29 6.67
CA SER A 155 -40.18 -51.80 8.02
C SER A 155 -38.81 -51.37 8.46
N LEU A 156 -38.73 -50.80 9.64
CA LEU A 156 -37.46 -50.39 10.29
C LEU A 156 -36.76 -51.51 11.04
N GLY A 157 -37.34 -52.75 10.96
CA GLY A 157 -36.84 -53.92 11.66
C GLY A 157 -37.78 -54.40 12.75
N GLU A 158 -37.47 -55.60 13.34
CA GLU A 158 -38.31 -56.22 14.33
C GLU A 158 -38.33 -55.35 15.64
N GLY A 159 -39.52 -54.91 16.02
CA GLY A 159 -39.75 -54.13 17.25
C GLY A 159 -39.44 -52.59 17.13
N VAL A 160 -39.11 -52.15 15.95
CA VAL A 160 -38.92 -50.68 15.67
C VAL A 160 -40.07 -50.16 14.85
N TYR A 161 -40.78 -49.17 15.38
CA TYR A 161 -41.97 -48.62 14.72
C TYR A 161 -41.67 -47.23 14.18
N TYR A 162 -42.23 -46.90 13.00
CA TYR A 162 -42.09 -45.55 12.42
C TYR A 162 -42.75 -44.48 13.30
N THR A 163 -43.80 -44.87 14.07
CA THR A 163 -44.49 -43.97 15.02
C THR A 163 -43.61 -43.51 16.17
N ASP A 164 -42.47 -44.18 16.44
CA ASP A 164 -41.51 -43.85 17.48
C ASP A 164 -40.32 -43.00 16.96
N GLN A 165 -40.26 -42.80 15.63
CA GLN A 165 -39.18 -42.03 15.01
C GLN A 165 -39.42 -40.53 15.13
N ASP A 166 -38.33 -39.76 15.32
CA ASP A 166 -38.39 -38.32 15.50
C ASP A 166 -39.04 -37.60 14.32
N TRP A 167 -38.72 -37.99 13.08
CA TRP A 167 -39.36 -37.41 11.87
C TRP A 167 -40.88 -37.61 11.85
N TYR A 168 -41.41 -38.68 12.44
CA TYR A 168 -42.86 -38.93 12.56
C TYR A 168 -43.44 -38.14 13.73
N THR A 169 -42.86 -38.26 14.93
CA THR A 169 -43.39 -37.68 16.17
C THR A 169 -43.35 -36.15 16.11
N ASN A 170 -42.32 -35.53 15.53
CA ASN A 170 -42.25 -34.11 15.32
C ASN A 170 -43.36 -33.60 14.41
N ALA A 171 -43.68 -34.32 13.33
CA ALA A 171 -44.76 -33.96 12.43
C ALA A 171 -46.14 -34.21 13.06
N ALA A 172 -46.32 -35.33 13.77
CA ALA A 172 -47.58 -35.63 14.44
C ALA A 172 -47.96 -34.59 15.52
N ASN A 173 -46.99 -33.93 16.12
CA ASN A 173 -47.19 -32.94 17.19
C ASN A 173 -47.05 -31.48 16.72
N THR A 174 -46.76 -31.23 15.43
CA THR A 174 -46.58 -29.88 14.95
C THR A 174 -47.89 -29.13 14.67
N THR A 175 -47.88 -27.84 14.80
CA THR A 175 -48.92 -26.93 14.28
C THR A 175 -48.55 -26.32 12.93
N GLN A 176 -47.33 -26.57 12.42
CA GLN A 176 -46.88 -26.14 11.11
C GLN A 176 -47.39 -27.08 10.01
N LYS A 177 -47.27 -26.64 8.74
CA LYS A 177 -47.66 -27.46 7.60
C LYS A 177 -46.75 -28.66 7.41
N SER A 178 -45.46 -28.48 7.75
CA SER A 178 -44.43 -29.51 7.72
C SER A 178 -43.26 -29.13 8.63
N VAL A 179 -42.47 -30.10 9.00
CA VAL A 179 -41.25 -29.95 9.82
C VAL A 179 -40.10 -30.75 9.21
N TRP A 180 -38.88 -30.34 9.47
CA TRP A 180 -37.67 -31.07 9.11
C TRP A 180 -37.21 -31.95 10.27
N SER A 181 -36.69 -33.15 9.95
CA SER A 181 -35.96 -33.96 10.93
C SER A 181 -34.55 -33.45 11.14
N ALA A 182 -33.91 -33.81 12.26
CA ALA A 182 -32.45 -33.86 12.32
C ALA A 182 -31.92 -34.89 11.30
N PRO A 183 -30.61 -34.78 10.88
CA PRO A 183 -29.99 -35.83 10.09
C PRO A 183 -30.01 -37.18 10.78
N TYR A 184 -30.34 -38.25 10.05
CA TYR A 184 -30.32 -39.62 10.58
C TYR A 184 -29.91 -40.62 9.52
N TYR A 185 -29.43 -41.77 9.94
CA TYR A 185 -29.16 -42.92 9.06
C TYR A 185 -30.38 -43.82 9.00
N ASP A 186 -30.85 -44.11 7.79
CA ASP A 186 -31.92 -45.06 7.57
C ASP A 186 -31.35 -46.44 7.21
N GLU A 187 -31.61 -47.43 8.09
CA GLU A 187 -31.07 -48.76 7.91
C GLU A 187 -31.69 -49.52 6.74
N PHE A 188 -32.94 -49.23 6.35
CA PHE A 188 -33.60 -49.84 5.23
C PHE A 188 -33.10 -49.32 3.89
N ALA A 189 -33.03 -47.97 3.76
CA ALA A 189 -32.51 -47.31 2.56
C ALA A 189 -30.98 -47.36 2.50
N GLN A 190 -30.31 -47.62 3.62
CA GLN A 190 -28.84 -47.61 3.79
C GLN A 190 -28.18 -46.28 3.38
N ILE A 191 -28.84 -45.18 3.69
CA ILE A 191 -28.32 -43.82 3.45
C ILE A 191 -28.55 -42.93 4.67
N SER A 192 -27.75 -41.89 4.76
CA SER A 192 -28.01 -40.79 5.66
C SER A 192 -28.93 -39.78 4.98
N MET A 193 -29.96 -39.35 5.66
CA MET A 193 -30.99 -38.49 5.08
C MET A 193 -31.53 -37.46 6.08
N VAL A 194 -32.23 -36.48 5.54
CA VAL A 194 -33.12 -35.55 6.25
C VAL A 194 -34.50 -35.64 5.63
N THR A 195 -35.51 -35.57 6.45
CA THR A 195 -36.89 -35.79 6.06
C THR A 195 -37.74 -34.54 6.31
N SER A 196 -38.42 -34.08 5.28
CA SER A 196 -39.55 -33.15 5.43
C SER A 196 -40.84 -33.97 5.68
N SER A 197 -41.49 -33.69 6.81
CA SER A 197 -42.66 -34.47 7.27
C SER A 197 -43.87 -33.55 7.42
N ALA A 198 -44.96 -33.87 6.77
CA ALA A 198 -46.23 -33.13 6.79
C ALA A 198 -47.37 -33.98 7.41
N PRO A 199 -48.06 -33.49 8.45
CA PRO A 199 -49.16 -34.21 9.05
C PRO A 199 -50.38 -34.27 8.12
N ILE A 200 -51.09 -35.38 8.19
CA ILE A 200 -52.32 -35.68 7.42
C ILE A 200 -53.48 -35.69 8.40
N TYR A 201 -54.52 -34.90 8.14
CA TYR A 201 -55.68 -34.80 9.02
C TYR A 201 -56.98 -35.21 8.32
N ASP A 202 -57.90 -35.73 9.08
CA ASP A 202 -59.29 -35.91 8.61
C ASP A 202 -60.10 -34.60 8.68
N GLU A 203 -61.35 -34.61 8.22
CA GLU A 203 -62.24 -33.42 8.25
C GLU A 203 -62.56 -32.95 9.69
N THR A 204 -62.30 -33.76 10.70
CA THR A 204 -62.52 -33.37 12.11
C THR A 204 -61.27 -32.83 12.76
N GLY A 205 -60.13 -32.82 12.06
CA GLY A 205 -58.84 -32.39 12.57
C GLY A 205 -58.09 -33.48 13.35
N ARG A 206 -58.50 -34.75 13.24
CA ARG A 206 -57.81 -35.87 13.85
C ARG A 206 -56.64 -36.27 12.93
N LEU A 207 -55.49 -36.57 13.51
CA LEU A 207 -54.33 -37.08 12.78
C LEU A 207 -54.63 -38.44 12.17
N LEU A 208 -54.44 -38.58 10.86
CA LEU A 208 -54.52 -39.82 10.10
C LEU A 208 -53.16 -40.46 9.87
N GLY A 209 -52.12 -39.67 9.87
CA GLY A 209 -50.75 -40.08 9.60
C GLY A 209 -49.85 -38.94 9.21
N VAL A 210 -48.71 -39.24 8.62
CA VAL A 210 -47.68 -38.32 8.18
C VAL A 210 -47.27 -38.66 6.75
N ALA A 211 -47.08 -37.65 5.91
CA ALA A 211 -46.45 -37.80 4.59
C ALA A 211 -45.01 -37.28 4.66
N THR A 212 -44.07 -38.01 4.05
CA THR A 212 -42.64 -37.64 4.09
C THR A 212 -42.06 -37.49 2.70
N ALA A 213 -41.06 -36.62 2.60
CA ALA A 213 -40.15 -36.53 1.44
C ALA A 213 -38.71 -36.40 1.95
N ASP A 214 -37.85 -37.27 1.43
CA ASP A 214 -36.50 -37.47 1.95
C ASP A 214 -35.47 -36.94 0.99
N ILE A 215 -34.40 -36.30 1.53
CA ILE A 215 -33.21 -35.85 0.80
C ILE A 215 -32.02 -36.71 1.25
N ASP A 216 -31.33 -37.31 0.29
CA ASP A 216 -30.04 -37.98 0.52
C ASP A 216 -28.97 -36.97 0.87
N LEU A 217 -28.34 -37.09 2.05
CA LEU A 217 -27.26 -36.20 2.50
C LEU A 217 -26.04 -36.29 1.59
N THR A 218 -25.80 -37.38 0.87
CA THR A 218 -24.74 -37.52 -0.12
C THR A 218 -24.92 -36.49 -1.25
N GLN A 219 -26.18 -36.31 -1.71
CA GLN A 219 -26.49 -35.30 -2.73
C GLN A 219 -26.32 -33.89 -2.18
N MET A 220 -26.74 -33.63 -0.96
CA MET A 220 -26.54 -32.36 -0.28
C MET A 220 -25.07 -32.04 -0.11
N GLN A 221 -24.25 -33.02 0.31
CA GLN A 221 -22.81 -32.92 0.41
C GLN A 221 -22.18 -32.57 -0.93
N GLN A 222 -22.54 -33.28 -2.01
CA GLN A 222 -22.03 -32.97 -3.35
C GLN A 222 -22.36 -31.52 -3.78
N MET A 223 -23.55 -31.03 -3.47
CA MET A 223 -23.96 -29.66 -3.75
C MET A 223 -23.07 -28.66 -3.00
N VAL A 224 -22.86 -28.88 -1.71
CA VAL A 224 -22.02 -28.01 -0.86
C VAL A 224 -20.55 -28.04 -1.30
N LEU A 225 -20.01 -29.22 -1.61
CA LEU A 225 -18.62 -29.39 -2.07
C LEU A 225 -18.37 -28.85 -3.48
N SER A 226 -19.42 -28.70 -4.30
CA SER A 226 -19.32 -28.13 -5.63
C SER A 226 -19.21 -26.60 -5.64
N LEU A 227 -19.34 -25.96 -4.47
CA LEU A 227 -19.23 -24.50 -4.35
C LEU A 227 -17.80 -24.04 -4.62
N ASP A 228 -17.66 -23.06 -5.50
CA ASP A 228 -16.37 -22.44 -5.81
C ASP A 228 -16.04 -21.41 -4.72
N VAL A 229 -15.37 -21.87 -3.67
CA VAL A 229 -14.96 -21.03 -2.55
C VAL A 229 -13.57 -20.46 -2.83
N VAL A 230 -13.41 -19.15 -2.76
CA VAL A 230 -12.14 -18.46 -3.02
C VAL A 230 -11.02 -18.98 -2.11
N ALA A 231 -9.78 -18.87 -2.59
CA ALA A 231 -8.56 -19.21 -1.84
C ALA A 231 -8.57 -20.65 -1.29
N ASN A 232 -8.96 -21.63 -2.13
CA ASN A 232 -9.04 -23.04 -1.75
C ASN A 232 -9.81 -23.24 -0.44
N GLY A 233 -10.80 -22.38 -0.19
CA GLY A 233 -11.65 -22.44 0.96
C GLY A 233 -12.58 -23.65 0.89
N ARG A 234 -13.19 -23.97 2.01
CA ARG A 234 -14.18 -25.04 2.09
C ARG A 234 -15.55 -24.52 2.50
N ALA A 235 -16.60 -25.24 2.11
CA ALA A 235 -17.95 -25.01 2.57
C ALA A 235 -18.45 -26.22 3.37
N PHE A 236 -19.32 -25.97 4.35
CA PHE A 236 -20.01 -27.01 5.08
C PHE A 236 -21.39 -26.52 5.52
N LEU A 237 -22.27 -27.46 5.87
CA LEU A 237 -23.63 -27.19 6.30
C LEU A 237 -23.84 -27.80 7.67
N ILE A 238 -24.41 -27.05 8.59
CA ILE A 238 -24.80 -27.53 9.94
C ILE A 238 -26.26 -27.19 10.22
N ASP A 239 -26.88 -27.97 11.10
CA ASP A 239 -28.22 -27.68 11.61
C ASP A 239 -28.20 -26.62 12.74
N ASP A 240 -29.35 -26.30 13.29
CA ASP A 240 -29.55 -25.36 14.39
C ASP A 240 -28.99 -25.85 15.74
N THR A 241 -28.62 -27.14 15.84
CA THR A 241 -27.93 -27.72 17.01
C THR A 241 -26.40 -27.71 16.85
N GLY A 242 -25.89 -27.46 15.64
CA GLY A 242 -24.47 -27.50 15.26
C GLY A 242 -24.01 -28.87 14.73
N ALA A 243 -24.91 -29.84 14.49
CA ALA A 243 -24.58 -31.10 13.87
C ALA A 243 -24.31 -30.93 12.36
N TYR A 244 -23.34 -31.68 11.82
CA TYR A 244 -22.98 -31.60 10.41
C TYR A 244 -24.00 -32.27 9.51
N ILE A 245 -24.53 -31.53 8.54
CA ILE A 245 -25.40 -32.00 7.47
C ILE A 245 -24.58 -32.32 6.22
N ALA A 246 -23.56 -31.47 5.91
CA ALA A 246 -22.61 -31.68 4.83
C ALA A 246 -21.26 -31.14 5.20
N ASP A 247 -20.20 -31.91 4.99
CA ASP A 247 -18.78 -31.49 5.18
C ASP A 247 -17.93 -32.32 4.20
N GLU A 248 -16.73 -31.83 3.91
CA GLU A 248 -15.74 -32.56 3.10
C GLU A 248 -15.38 -33.90 3.73
N ASP A 249 -15.32 -33.93 5.05
CA ASP A 249 -15.14 -35.16 5.83
C ASP A 249 -16.51 -35.83 6.11
N SER A 250 -16.80 -36.86 5.35
CA SER A 250 -18.05 -37.63 5.48
C SER A 250 -18.19 -38.31 6.85
N GLU A 251 -17.08 -38.54 7.60
CA GLU A 251 -17.15 -39.17 8.92
C GLU A 251 -17.77 -38.23 9.96
N LYS A 252 -17.83 -36.94 9.71
CA LYS A 252 -18.47 -35.95 10.58
C LYS A 252 -19.98 -36.01 10.53
N LEU A 253 -20.55 -36.50 9.41
CA LEU A 253 -22.00 -36.59 9.27
C LEU A 253 -22.54 -37.54 10.33
N LEU A 254 -23.59 -37.15 11.04
CA LEU A 254 -24.26 -37.89 12.11
C LEU A 254 -23.43 -38.15 13.37
N SER A 255 -22.11 -37.85 13.36
CA SER A 255 -21.21 -38.23 14.46
C SER A 255 -20.59 -37.02 15.17
N ALA A 256 -20.49 -35.88 14.48
CA ALA A 256 -19.77 -34.70 14.99
C ALA A 256 -20.67 -33.46 15.11
N ASN A 257 -20.31 -32.61 16.06
CA ASN A 257 -20.95 -31.32 16.29
C ASN A 257 -19.89 -30.23 16.36
N ILE A 258 -20.10 -29.10 15.68
CA ILE A 258 -19.16 -27.97 15.66
C ILE A 258 -18.88 -27.38 17.05
N LEU A 259 -19.84 -27.51 17.99
CA LEU A 259 -19.68 -27.03 19.37
C LEU A 259 -18.73 -27.88 20.20
N GLU A 260 -18.52 -29.12 19.79
CA GLU A 260 -17.71 -30.15 20.48
C GLU A 260 -16.36 -30.36 19.76
N ASP A 261 -16.03 -29.54 18.77
CA ASP A 261 -14.76 -29.66 18.04
C ASP A 261 -13.56 -29.50 18.96
N ASP A 262 -12.54 -30.34 18.81
CA ASP A 262 -11.31 -30.34 19.59
C ASP A 262 -10.55 -29.02 19.51
N ASN A 263 -10.77 -28.23 18.46
CA ASN A 263 -10.24 -26.88 18.33
C ASN A 263 -11.12 -25.85 19.04
N PRO A 264 -10.69 -25.29 20.18
CA PRO A 264 -11.53 -24.39 20.97
C PRO A 264 -11.92 -23.11 20.22
N SER A 265 -11.07 -22.64 19.26
CA SER A 265 -11.37 -21.45 18.48
C SER A 265 -12.43 -21.74 17.41
N PHE A 266 -12.45 -22.95 16.85
CA PHE A 266 -13.47 -23.39 15.91
C PHE A 266 -14.81 -23.65 16.61
N ALA A 267 -14.79 -24.29 17.78
CA ALA A 267 -15.99 -24.43 18.61
C ALA A 267 -16.57 -23.07 19.06
N ALA A 268 -15.71 -22.07 19.33
CA ALA A 268 -16.17 -20.70 19.63
C ALA A 268 -16.83 -20.05 18.41
N LEU A 269 -16.29 -20.25 17.21
CA LEU A 269 -16.94 -19.84 15.96
C LEU A 269 -18.31 -20.51 15.79
N GLY A 270 -18.42 -21.81 16.08
CA GLY A 270 -19.71 -22.54 16.07
C GLY A 270 -20.77 -21.87 16.95
N ARG A 271 -20.40 -21.50 18.19
CA ARG A 271 -21.31 -20.75 19.08
C ARG A 271 -21.70 -19.39 18.51
N GLN A 272 -20.80 -18.70 17.83
CA GLN A 272 -21.09 -17.44 17.19
C GLN A 272 -22.07 -17.62 16.01
N ILE A 273 -21.84 -18.63 15.17
CA ILE A 273 -22.71 -18.96 14.02
C ILE A 273 -24.14 -19.18 14.50
N LEU A 274 -24.34 -20.04 15.50
CA LEU A 274 -25.66 -20.37 16.03
C LEU A 274 -26.36 -19.21 16.78
N SER A 275 -25.63 -18.16 17.11
CA SER A 275 -26.20 -16.98 17.79
C SER A 275 -26.67 -15.88 16.83
N GLN A 276 -26.38 -15.95 15.55
CA GLN A 276 -26.63 -14.88 14.56
C GLN A 276 -27.13 -15.49 13.25
N GLN A 277 -28.06 -14.82 12.57
CA GLN A 277 -28.58 -15.31 11.28
C GLN A 277 -27.57 -15.22 10.14
N GLU A 278 -26.71 -14.21 10.16
CA GLU A 278 -25.63 -14.04 9.20
C GLU A 278 -24.46 -13.29 9.83
N GLY A 279 -23.28 -13.51 9.33
CA GLY A 279 -22.10 -12.83 9.82
C GLY A 279 -20.79 -13.38 9.28
N SER A 280 -19.72 -12.90 9.87
CA SER A 280 -18.38 -13.38 9.64
C SER A 280 -17.64 -13.54 10.96
N GLY A 281 -16.67 -14.44 10.97
CA GLY A 281 -15.82 -14.72 12.11
C GLY A 281 -14.46 -15.23 11.68
N SER A 282 -13.66 -15.68 12.64
CA SER A 282 -12.38 -16.31 12.35
C SER A 282 -12.05 -17.38 13.39
N TYR A 283 -11.22 -18.34 12.98
CA TYR A 283 -10.66 -19.35 13.88
C TYR A 283 -9.20 -19.60 13.51
N THR A 284 -8.46 -20.20 14.43
CA THR A 284 -7.06 -20.56 14.21
C THR A 284 -6.92 -22.08 14.23
N ALA A 285 -6.32 -22.64 13.17
CA ALA A 285 -5.98 -24.06 13.10
C ALA A 285 -4.55 -24.18 12.54
N ASP A 286 -3.75 -25.10 13.08
CA ASP A 286 -2.37 -25.36 12.66
C ASP A 286 -1.46 -24.09 12.58
N GLY A 287 -1.74 -23.12 13.46
CA GLY A 287 -1.01 -21.86 13.51
C GLY A 287 -1.38 -20.84 12.41
N GLN A 288 -2.42 -21.14 11.62
CA GLN A 288 -2.96 -20.27 10.59
C GLN A 288 -4.33 -19.72 10.98
N THR A 289 -4.64 -18.50 10.53
CA THR A 289 -5.95 -17.89 10.70
C THR A 289 -6.81 -18.18 9.48
N TYR A 290 -8.02 -18.66 9.74
CA TYR A 290 -9.07 -18.85 8.75
C TYR A 290 -10.18 -17.84 8.99
N LEU A 291 -10.66 -17.22 7.93
CA LEU A 291 -11.85 -16.38 7.94
C LEU A 291 -13.05 -17.22 7.59
N ALA A 292 -14.18 -16.96 8.24
CA ALA A 292 -15.43 -17.65 8.01
C ALA A 292 -16.55 -16.67 7.71
N TRP A 293 -17.43 -17.04 6.80
CA TRP A 293 -18.69 -16.34 6.51
C TRP A 293 -19.82 -17.35 6.60
N TYR A 294 -20.91 -16.96 7.20
CA TYR A 294 -22.04 -17.86 7.44
C TYR A 294 -23.38 -17.14 7.27
N ARG A 295 -24.37 -17.91 6.90
CA ARG A 295 -25.75 -17.44 6.77
C ARG A 295 -26.73 -18.57 7.07
N GLN A 296 -27.79 -18.23 7.80
CA GLN A 296 -28.89 -19.15 8.09
C GLN A 296 -29.81 -19.31 6.87
N ILE A 297 -30.17 -20.55 6.57
CA ILE A 297 -31.13 -20.88 5.52
C ILE A 297 -32.53 -20.70 6.10
N PRO A 298 -33.39 -19.92 5.46
CA PRO A 298 -34.74 -19.70 5.92
C PRO A 298 -35.50 -21.04 6.09
N ASP A 299 -36.46 -21.08 7.02
CA ASP A 299 -37.37 -22.20 7.28
C ASP A 299 -36.76 -23.54 7.73
N SER A 300 -35.48 -23.78 7.51
CA SER A 300 -34.84 -25.03 8.01
C SER A 300 -34.09 -24.80 9.33
N GLY A 301 -33.66 -23.54 9.60
CA GLY A 301 -32.78 -23.23 10.72
C GLY A 301 -31.31 -23.56 10.47
N TRP A 302 -30.98 -24.19 9.34
CA TRP A 302 -29.64 -24.63 8.99
C TRP A 302 -28.71 -23.46 8.61
N TYR A 303 -27.40 -23.67 8.73
CA TYR A 303 -26.40 -22.66 8.41
C TYR A 303 -25.44 -23.18 7.35
N ILE A 304 -25.33 -22.43 6.26
CA ILE A 304 -24.24 -22.62 5.29
C ILE A 304 -23.06 -21.77 5.76
N VAL A 305 -21.89 -22.39 5.82
CA VAL A 305 -20.65 -21.78 6.28
C VAL A 305 -19.59 -21.98 5.22
N THR A 306 -18.87 -20.91 4.89
CA THR A 306 -17.67 -20.97 4.04
C THR A 306 -16.47 -20.48 4.82
N THR A 307 -15.32 -21.11 4.64
CA THR A 307 -14.07 -20.71 5.30
C THR A 307 -12.96 -20.62 4.27
N ALA A 308 -12.02 -19.68 4.47
CA ALA A 308 -10.84 -19.53 3.63
C ALA A 308 -9.61 -19.12 4.45
N SER A 309 -8.43 -19.55 4.04
CA SER A 309 -7.18 -19.15 4.68
C SER A 309 -6.91 -17.65 4.50
N GLU A 310 -6.72 -16.92 5.60
CA GLU A 310 -6.33 -15.50 5.53
C GLU A 310 -5.01 -15.34 4.77
N GLN A 311 -4.07 -16.27 4.93
CA GLN A 311 -2.78 -16.24 4.26
C GLN A 311 -2.93 -16.37 2.73
N GLU A 312 -3.79 -17.26 2.25
CA GLU A 312 -4.03 -17.43 0.81
C GLU A 312 -4.78 -16.23 0.22
N LEU A 313 -5.79 -15.74 0.92
CA LEU A 313 -6.51 -14.51 0.53
C LEU A 313 -5.56 -13.31 0.42
N MET A 314 -4.53 -13.22 1.29
CA MET A 314 -3.56 -12.13 1.31
C MET A 314 -2.34 -12.39 0.42
N ALA A 315 -2.19 -13.55 -0.21
CA ALA A 315 -1.02 -13.91 -1.01
C ALA A 315 -0.75 -12.89 -2.14
N ASP A 316 -1.80 -12.48 -2.84
CA ASP A 316 -1.71 -11.47 -3.90
C ASP A 316 -1.33 -10.10 -3.35
N ALA A 317 -1.87 -9.71 -2.19
CA ALA A 317 -1.50 -8.46 -1.51
C ALA A 317 -0.03 -8.46 -1.09
N HIS A 318 0.48 -9.58 -0.57
CA HIS A 318 1.88 -9.74 -0.22
C HIS A 318 2.79 -9.63 -1.45
N THR A 319 2.43 -10.31 -2.53
CA THR A 319 3.18 -10.27 -3.80
C THR A 319 3.22 -8.85 -4.38
N LEU A 320 2.08 -8.16 -4.40
CA LEU A 320 2.00 -6.75 -4.81
C LEU A 320 2.83 -5.84 -3.88
N GLY A 321 2.75 -6.05 -2.57
CA GLY A 321 3.53 -5.30 -1.58
C GLY A 321 5.04 -5.45 -1.76
N ILE A 322 5.51 -6.67 -1.98
CA ILE A 322 6.93 -6.95 -2.26
C ILE A 322 7.36 -6.30 -3.58
N THR A 323 6.58 -6.48 -4.64
CA THR A 323 6.88 -5.92 -5.96
C THR A 323 6.95 -4.39 -5.92
N LEU A 324 5.99 -3.74 -5.25
CA LEU A 324 5.98 -2.30 -5.07
C LEU A 324 7.18 -1.82 -4.24
N SER A 325 7.55 -2.55 -3.19
CA SER A 325 8.71 -2.25 -2.35
C SER A 325 10.02 -2.34 -3.13
N ILE A 326 10.19 -3.36 -3.96
CA ILE A 326 11.35 -3.51 -4.85
C ILE A 326 11.40 -2.36 -5.86
N LEU A 327 10.28 -2.03 -6.49
CA LEU A 327 10.19 -0.92 -7.45
C LEU A 327 10.55 0.41 -6.78
N CYS A 328 10.03 0.68 -5.59
CA CYS A 328 10.38 1.86 -4.80
C CYS A 328 11.87 1.90 -4.46
N ALA A 329 12.48 0.78 -4.07
CA ALA A 329 13.91 0.70 -3.77
C ALA A 329 14.77 0.99 -5.00
N VAL A 330 14.43 0.44 -6.15
CA VAL A 330 15.11 0.70 -7.42
C VAL A 330 15.01 2.16 -7.83
N PHE A 331 13.82 2.75 -7.70
CA PHE A 331 13.58 4.14 -8.02
C PHE A 331 14.33 5.10 -7.07
N ALA A 332 14.37 4.77 -5.77
CA ALA A 332 15.14 5.51 -4.77
C ALA A 332 16.65 5.47 -5.08
N ALA A 333 17.18 4.30 -5.45
CA ALA A 333 18.57 4.15 -5.84
C ALA A 333 18.90 4.97 -7.10
N LEU A 334 18.03 4.93 -8.11
CA LEU A 334 18.20 5.70 -9.34
C LEU A 334 18.18 7.21 -9.08
N LEU A 335 17.22 7.70 -8.30
CA LEU A 335 17.15 9.10 -7.87
C LEU A 335 18.39 9.51 -7.08
N PHE A 336 18.87 8.64 -6.19
CA PHE A 336 20.11 8.90 -5.43
C PHE A 336 21.30 9.11 -6.35
N PHE A 337 21.51 8.22 -7.33
CA PHE A 337 22.64 8.34 -8.28
C PHE A 337 22.51 9.57 -9.18
N ILE A 338 21.30 9.89 -9.66
CA ILE A 338 21.04 11.09 -10.45
C ILE A 338 21.35 12.34 -9.62
N LEU A 339 20.84 12.40 -8.39
CA LEU A 339 21.06 13.52 -7.48
C LEU A 339 22.56 13.70 -7.17
N LEU A 340 23.25 12.59 -6.91
CA LEU A 340 24.68 12.59 -6.64
C LEU A 340 25.49 13.10 -7.84
N ALA A 341 25.17 12.65 -9.05
CA ALA A 341 25.79 13.12 -10.30
C ALA A 341 25.49 14.60 -10.54
N TYR A 342 24.25 15.02 -10.33
CA TYR A 342 23.84 16.44 -10.48
C TYR A 342 24.56 17.35 -9.49
N LEU A 343 24.55 17.02 -8.20
CA LEU A 343 25.25 17.79 -7.15
C LEU A 343 26.74 17.89 -7.45
N ARG A 344 27.38 16.78 -7.83
CA ARG A 344 28.79 16.76 -8.16
C ARG A 344 29.11 17.63 -9.35
N ARG A 345 28.27 17.66 -10.40
CA ARG A 345 28.48 18.42 -11.63
C ARG A 345 28.12 19.90 -11.46
N SER A 346 26.99 20.20 -10.81
CA SER A 346 26.44 21.57 -10.78
C SER A 346 26.91 22.40 -9.60
N ILE A 347 27.33 21.77 -8.50
CA ILE A 347 27.71 22.47 -7.27
C ILE A 347 29.17 22.22 -6.91
N VAL A 348 29.54 20.94 -6.72
CA VAL A 348 30.84 20.61 -6.12
C VAL A 348 32.01 20.98 -7.03
N ARG A 349 31.93 20.59 -8.31
CA ARG A 349 33.00 20.91 -9.27
C ARG A 349 33.23 22.42 -9.47
N PRO A 350 32.20 23.25 -9.74
CA PRO A 350 32.36 24.69 -9.87
C PRO A 350 32.95 25.32 -8.61
N LEU A 351 32.50 24.93 -7.44
CA LEU A 351 32.98 25.44 -6.16
C LEU A 351 34.47 25.13 -5.94
N HIS A 352 34.89 23.89 -6.21
CA HIS A 352 36.33 23.53 -6.13
C HIS A 352 37.18 24.29 -7.13
N THR A 353 36.68 24.53 -8.34
CA THR A 353 37.40 25.30 -9.34
C THR A 353 37.55 26.76 -8.91
N LEU A 354 36.50 27.39 -8.40
CA LEU A 354 36.56 28.76 -7.85
C LEU A 354 37.49 28.85 -6.66
N GLN A 355 37.42 27.87 -5.73
CA GLN A 355 38.32 27.82 -4.57
C GLN A 355 39.80 27.76 -5.01
N ALA A 356 40.12 26.87 -5.94
CA ALA A 356 41.48 26.68 -6.45
C ALA A 356 41.98 27.96 -7.19
N THR A 357 41.08 28.61 -7.95
CA THR A 357 41.39 29.88 -8.63
C THR A 357 41.64 31.01 -7.63
N THR A 358 40.79 31.16 -6.62
CA THR A 358 40.91 32.14 -5.56
C THR A 358 42.21 31.94 -4.77
N GLN A 359 42.58 30.70 -4.49
CA GLN A 359 43.84 30.39 -3.80
C GLN A 359 45.07 30.84 -4.64
N LYS A 360 45.06 30.56 -5.96
CA LYS A 360 46.13 31.02 -6.85
C LYS A 360 46.27 32.56 -6.86
N ILE A 361 45.14 33.27 -6.85
CA ILE A 361 45.12 34.74 -6.75
C ILE A 361 45.69 35.18 -5.42
N ALA A 362 45.32 34.53 -4.32
CA ALA A 362 45.85 34.82 -2.98
C ALA A 362 47.37 34.57 -2.87
N ASP A 363 47.87 33.57 -3.61
CA ASP A 363 49.31 33.26 -3.71
C ASP A 363 50.06 34.25 -4.66
N GLY A 364 49.38 35.28 -5.16
CA GLY A 364 49.99 36.34 -6.01
C GLY A 364 49.95 36.05 -7.52
N ASN A 365 49.42 34.93 -7.95
CA ASN A 365 49.32 34.67 -9.38
C ASN A 365 48.04 35.29 -9.97
N LEU A 366 48.17 36.45 -10.57
CA LEU A 366 47.07 37.18 -11.21
C LEU A 366 46.89 36.80 -12.70
N SER A 367 47.73 35.90 -13.25
CA SER A 367 47.61 35.44 -14.64
C SER A 367 46.68 34.22 -14.80
N VAL A 368 45.86 33.92 -13.81
CA VAL A 368 44.91 32.79 -13.82
C VAL A 368 43.72 33.08 -14.71
N GLU A 369 43.28 32.05 -15.46
CA GLU A 369 41.98 32.10 -16.17
C GLU A 369 40.85 31.84 -15.19
N ILE A 370 39.87 32.73 -15.15
CA ILE A 370 38.70 32.61 -14.30
C ILE A 370 37.61 31.91 -15.08
N PRO A 371 37.06 30.79 -14.56
CA PRO A 371 36.08 30.01 -15.29
C PRO A 371 34.77 30.80 -15.48
N ARG A 372 34.38 31.05 -16.74
CA ARG A 372 33.15 31.80 -17.12
C ARG A 372 31.92 30.89 -17.33
N ASN A 373 32.07 29.57 -17.23
CA ASN A 373 31.08 28.59 -17.71
C ASN A 373 29.96 28.23 -16.73
N SER A 374 29.59 29.07 -15.77
CA SER A 374 28.43 28.81 -14.92
C SER A 374 27.27 29.74 -15.25
N LYS A 375 26.10 29.14 -15.55
CA LYS A 375 24.84 29.86 -15.80
C LYS A 375 24.09 30.24 -14.50
N TYR A 376 24.65 29.86 -13.35
CA TYR A 376 24.05 30.06 -12.03
C TYR A 376 24.82 31.09 -11.23
N GLU A 377 24.52 31.20 -9.94
CA GLU A 377 25.16 32.15 -8.99
C GLU A 377 26.68 32.08 -9.00
N PHE A 378 27.27 30.94 -9.31
CA PHE A 378 28.71 30.77 -9.48
C PHE A 378 29.27 31.58 -10.65
N GLY A 379 28.46 31.87 -11.68
CA GLY A 379 28.81 32.76 -12.78
C GLY A 379 28.95 34.19 -12.33
N ALA A 380 28.06 34.67 -11.46
CA ALA A 380 28.13 35.99 -10.87
C ALA A 380 29.38 36.17 -9.97
N VAL A 381 29.68 35.13 -9.17
CA VAL A 381 30.91 35.12 -8.35
C VAL A 381 32.15 35.11 -9.22
N SER A 382 32.19 34.36 -10.30
CA SER A 382 33.29 34.34 -11.27
C SER A 382 33.52 35.70 -11.89
N LEU A 383 32.45 36.40 -12.28
CA LEU A 383 32.52 37.76 -12.86
C LEU A 383 33.08 38.79 -11.85
N SER A 384 32.61 38.70 -10.60
CA SER A 384 33.12 39.58 -9.53
C SER A 384 34.61 39.31 -9.24
N LEU A 385 35.01 38.03 -9.28
CA LEU A 385 36.40 37.64 -9.11
C LEU A 385 37.29 38.16 -10.27
N GLU A 386 36.78 38.12 -11.49
CA GLU A 386 37.44 38.64 -12.67
C GLU A 386 37.66 40.13 -12.57
N GLN A 387 36.63 40.89 -12.19
CA GLN A 387 36.74 42.34 -11.96
C GLN A 387 37.76 42.66 -10.85
N MET A 388 37.79 41.85 -9.81
CA MET A 388 38.77 42.02 -8.73
C MET A 388 40.20 41.78 -9.23
N VAL A 389 40.43 40.70 -9.98
CA VAL A 389 41.77 40.41 -10.55
C VAL A 389 42.21 41.49 -11.53
N GLU A 390 41.31 41.97 -12.37
CA GLU A 390 41.59 43.05 -13.31
C GLU A 390 42.00 44.34 -12.58
N ARG A 391 41.35 44.65 -11.48
CA ARG A 391 41.69 45.79 -10.62
C ARG A 391 43.02 45.60 -9.90
N LEU A 392 43.30 44.38 -9.43
CA LEU A 392 44.60 44.05 -8.82
C LEU A 392 45.75 44.16 -9.83
N ARG A 393 45.56 43.74 -11.08
CA ARG A 393 46.54 43.93 -12.16
C ARG A 393 46.82 45.41 -12.39
N LEU A 394 45.77 46.21 -12.48
CA LEU A 394 45.89 47.65 -12.65
C LEU A 394 46.65 48.28 -11.48
N TYR A 395 46.50 47.86 -10.25
CA TYR A 395 47.26 48.33 -9.10
C TYR A 395 48.71 47.93 -9.18
N ILE A 396 49.05 46.77 -9.71
CA ILE A 396 50.42 46.35 -9.95
C ILE A 396 51.08 47.26 -11.02
N ASP A 397 50.35 47.60 -12.07
CA ASP A 397 50.83 48.55 -13.11
C ASP A 397 51.07 49.91 -12.53
N TYR A 398 50.18 50.39 -11.63
CA TYR A 398 50.44 51.65 -10.90
C TYR A 398 51.74 51.60 -10.04
N ILE A 399 51.90 50.51 -9.27
CA ILE A 399 53.07 50.31 -8.41
C ILE A 399 54.34 50.26 -9.27
N SER A 400 54.30 49.58 -10.40
CA SER A 400 55.43 49.49 -11.33
C SER A 400 55.80 50.81 -11.92
N GLU A 401 54.79 51.58 -12.36
CA GLU A 401 55.01 52.95 -12.87
C GLU A 401 55.59 53.93 -11.77
N ILE A 402 55.02 53.88 -10.55
CA ILE A 402 55.51 54.62 -9.39
C ILE A 402 56.98 54.28 -9.11
N SER A 403 57.28 52.93 -9.10
CA SER A 403 58.67 52.50 -8.87
C SER A 403 59.66 53.03 -9.94
N ALA A 404 59.23 52.93 -11.21
CA ALA A 404 60.04 53.49 -12.32
C ALA A 404 60.26 55.02 -12.20
N VAL A 405 59.22 55.75 -11.89
CA VAL A 405 59.24 57.18 -11.69
C VAL A 405 60.13 57.56 -10.49
N LEU A 406 60.00 56.83 -9.36
CA LEU A 406 60.87 57.07 -8.20
C LEU A 406 62.34 56.80 -8.50
N THR A 407 62.66 55.82 -9.35
CA THR A 407 64.03 55.54 -9.82
C THR A 407 64.54 56.70 -10.69
N GLN A 408 63.71 57.19 -11.65
CA GLN A 408 64.07 58.38 -12.44
C GLN A 408 64.36 59.63 -11.57
N MET A 409 63.50 59.86 -10.58
CA MET A 409 63.68 60.96 -9.63
C MET A 409 64.95 60.78 -8.82
N ALA A 410 65.35 59.58 -8.42
CA ALA A 410 66.57 59.28 -7.71
C ALA A 410 67.80 59.56 -8.58
N ASP A 411 67.73 59.36 -9.89
CA ASP A 411 68.73 59.64 -10.86
C ASP A 411 68.79 61.14 -11.24
N GLY A 412 67.93 61.96 -10.62
CA GLY A 412 67.89 63.43 -10.84
C GLY A 412 67.02 63.87 -12.03
N ASP A 413 66.30 62.92 -12.67
CA ASP A 413 65.39 63.24 -13.78
C ASP A 413 63.97 63.46 -13.27
N PHE A 414 63.48 64.65 -13.27
CA PHE A 414 62.16 65.11 -12.90
C PHE A 414 61.29 65.39 -14.13
N SER A 415 61.63 64.93 -15.33
CA SER A 415 60.90 65.19 -16.56
C SER A 415 59.85 64.09 -16.87
N PHE A 416 59.56 63.15 -15.94
CA PHE A 416 58.66 62.04 -16.09
C PHE A 416 57.19 62.45 -16.32
N ALA A 417 56.41 61.60 -17.02
CA ALA A 417 54.99 61.75 -17.16
C ALA A 417 54.29 60.42 -16.69
N LEU A 418 53.21 60.49 -15.92
CA LEU A 418 52.43 59.36 -15.49
C LEU A 418 51.41 58.99 -16.60
N GLN A 419 51.44 57.75 -17.04
CA GLN A 419 50.65 57.23 -18.14
C GLN A 419 49.27 56.74 -17.73
N HIS A 420 49.14 56.24 -16.46
CA HIS A 420 47.89 55.67 -15.95
C HIS A 420 47.03 56.73 -15.25
N ASP A 421 45.71 56.51 -15.32
CA ASP A 421 44.75 57.32 -14.56
C ASP A 421 44.51 56.68 -13.18
N TYR A 422 45.29 57.05 -12.21
CA TYR A 422 45.33 56.51 -10.84
C TYR A 422 43.99 56.67 -10.15
N ALA A 423 43.22 55.55 -10.07
CA ALA A 423 41.88 55.50 -9.45
C ALA A 423 41.98 55.21 -7.94
N GLY A 424 40.94 55.64 -7.18
CA GLY A 424 40.83 55.42 -5.75
C GLY A 424 41.96 56.01 -4.93
N GLU A 425 42.47 55.29 -3.95
CA GLU A 425 43.53 55.85 -3.04
C GLU A 425 44.85 56.07 -3.71
N PHE A 426 45.10 55.51 -4.88
CA PHE A 426 46.32 55.79 -5.65
C PHE A 426 46.35 57.21 -6.27
N SER A 427 45.17 57.88 -6.38
CA SER A 427 45.12 59.27 -6.86
C SER A 427 45.93 60.24 -5.99
N SER A 428 45.96 60.02 -4.69
CA SER A 428 46.75 60.84 -3.77
C SER A 428 48.26 60.63 -3.95
N ILE A 429 48.69 59.41 -4.37
CA ILE A 429 50.07 59.13 -4.71
C ILE A 429 50.48 59.91 -6.00
N LYS A 430 49.55 59.85 -7.01
CA LYS A 430 49.72 60.63 -8.27
C LYS A 430 49.91 62.11 -7.99
N GLU A 431 49.05 62.71 -7.19
CA GLU A 431 49.13 64.10 -6.78
C GLU A 431 50.46 64.40 -6.05
N GLY A 432 50.86 63.52 -5.11
CA GLY A 432 52.11 63.66 -4.37
C GLY A 432 53.31 63.64 -5.29
N LEU A 433 53.40 62.74 -6.26
CA LEU A 433 54.48 62.67 -7.24
C LEU A 433 54.54 63.91 -8.14
N LEU A 434 53.38 64.33 -8.68
CA LEU A 434 53.30 65.51 -9.54
C LEU A 434 53.66 66.80 -8.76
N ASN A 435 53.22 66.89 -7.52
CA ASN A 435 53.55 68.03 -6.66
C ASN A 435 55.04 68.07 -6.32
N THR A 436 55.62 66.90 -6.02
CA THR A 436 57.09 66.80 -5.78
C THR A 436 57.86 67.16 -7.03
N ARG A 437 57.45 66.68 -8.23
CA ARG A 437 58.05 67.08 -9.51
C ARG A 437 58.01 68.55 -9.69
N GLY A 438 56.85 69.22 -9.47
CA GLY A 438 56.66 70.64 -9.60
C GLY A 438 57.60 71.44 -8.69
N ARG A 439 57.58 71.08 -7.39
CA ARG A 439 58.41 71.82 -6.38
C ARG A 439 59.91 71.68 -6.63
N VAL A 440 60.36 70.45 -6.98
CA VAL A 440 61.77 70.23 -7.29
C VAL A 440 62.16 70.93 -8.60
N SER A 441 61.33 70.89 -9.64
CA SER A 441 61.57 71.63 -10.89
C SER A 441 61.69 73.15 -10.65
N ASP A 442 60.79 73.70 -9.83
CA ASP A 442 60.82 75.13 -9.50
C ASP A 442 62.06 75.49 -8.66
N ALA A 443 62.45 74.62 -7.72
CA ALA A 443 63.69 74.84 -6.97
C ALA A 443 64.90 74.74 -7.87
N LEU A 444 64.98 73.77 -8.80
CA LEU A 444 66.07 73.68 -9.78
C LEU A 444 66.14 74.92 -10.71
N LYS A 445 64.99 75.42 -11.19
CA LYS A 445 64.90 76.62 -11.98
C LYS A 445 65.41 77.87 -11.19
N SER A 446 65.01 77.92 -9.90
CA SER A 446 65.47 78.98 -9.02
C SER A 446 66.99 78.92 -8.79
N ILE A 447 67.53 77.71 -8.58
CA ILE A 447 68.99 77.53 -8.47
C ILE A 447 69.71 77.94 -9.78
N ALA A 448 69.17 77.46 -10.93
CA ALA A 448 69.73 77.81 -12.23
C ALA A 448 69.72 79.35 -12.42
N SER A 449 68.58 79.99 -12.12
CA SER A 449 68.51 81.49 -12.20
C SER A 449 69.42 82.16 -11.23
N SER A 450 69.57 81.60 -10.01
CA SER A 450 70.55 82.15 -9.04
C SER A 450 71.98 81.91 -9.49
N ALA A 451 72.31 80.84 -10.11
CA ALA A 451 73.63 80.52 -10.68
C ALA A 451 73.97 81.50 -11.82
N ASP A 452 72.95 81.75 -12.70
CA ASP A 452 73.12 82.75 -13.78
C ASP A 452 73.32 84.15 -13.22
N GLN A 453 72.60 84.50 -12.13
CA GLN A 453 72.84 85.79 -11.46
C GLN A 453 74.24 85.89 -10.84
N VAL A 454 74.69 84.82 -10.18
CA VAL A 454 76.03 84.74 -9.63
C VAL A 454 77.09 84.82 -10.75
N SER A 455 76.91 84.10 -11.83
CA SER A 455 77.78 84.17 -13.01
C SER A 455 77.84 85.56 -13.60
N SER A 456 76.65 86.16 -13.80
CA SER A 456 76.59 87.56 -14.30
C SER A 456 77.21 88.59 -13.33
N GLY A 457 77.01 88.36 -12.00
CA GLY A 457 77.64 89.16 -10.95
C GLY A 457 79.13 88.95 -10.93
N ALA A 458 79.63 87.77 -11.10
CA ALA A 458 81.07 87.46 -11.19
C ALA A 458 81.72 88.13 -12.43
N GLU A 459 81.00 88.08 -13.57
CA GLU A 459 81.42 88.77 -14.80
C GLU A 459 81.44 90.28 -14.63
N GLN A 460 80.47 90.89 -13.94
CA GLN A 460 80.43 92.28 -13.62
C GLN A 460 81.56 92.65 -12.64
N ILE A 461 81.86 91.84 -11.66
CA ILE A 461 83.02 92.05 -10.76
C ILE A 461 84.35 91.94 -11.54
N ALA A 462 84.44 90.95 -12.44
CA ALA A 462 85.63 90.81 -13.29
C ALA A 462 85.82 92.04 -14.19
N ILE A 463 84.75 92.55 -14.81
CA ILE A 463 84.80 93.81 -15.61
C ILE A 463 85.11 95.04 -14.72
N SER A 464 84.52 95.08 -13.54
CA SER A 464 84.86 96.23 -12.58
C SER A 464 86.29 96.14 -12.08
N ALA A 465 86.76 94.91 -11.80
CA ALA A 465 88.15 94.71 -11.41
C ALA A 465 89.13 95.09 -12.56
N GLN A 466 88.74 94.74 -13.79
CA GLN A 466 89.53 95.08 -14.98
C GLN A 466 89.53 96.61 -15.28
N SER A 467 88.38 97.25 -14.97
CA SER A 467 88.27 98.71 -15.10
C SER A 467 88.98 99.44 -13.96
N GLN A 468 89.16 98.87 -12.75
CA GLN A 468 89.92 99.42 -11.64
C GLN A 468 91.45 99.25 -11.77
N ALA A 469 91.88 98.20 -12.49
CA ALA A 469 93.29 97.97 -12.74
C ALA A 469 94.07 99.25 -13.41
N PRO A 470 93.52 99.94 -14.38
CA PRO A 470 94.06 101.06 -14.95
C PRO A 470 94.12 102.25 -13.98
N VAL A 471 93.07 102.38 -13.09
CA VAL A 471 93.00 103.51 -12.13
C VAL A 471 93.99 103.30 -11.00
N SER A 472 94.21 102.08 -10.53
CA SER A 472 95.27 101.81 -9.54
C SER A 472 96.70 102.03 -10.09
N TYR A 473 96.88 101.73 -11.38
CA TYR A 473 98.18 102.04 -12.04
C TYR A 473 98.36 103.44 -12.24
N THR A 474 97.30 104.17 -12.43
CA THR A 474 97.47 105.73 -12.55
C THR A 474 97.70 106.34 -11.18
N HIS A 475 97.17 105.81 -10.04
CA HIS A 475 97.48 106.37 -8.71
C HIS A 475 98.88 106.01 -8.18
N LEU A 476 99.41 104.88 -8.49
CA LEU A 476 100.80 104.52 -8.15
C LEU A 476 101.82 105.33 -8.92
N ARG A 477 101.57 105.79 -10.15
CA ARG A 477 102.40 106.59 -10.92
C ARG A 477 102.41 108.09 -10.49
N ALA A 478 101.35 108.55 -9.79
CA ALA A 478 101.20 109.87 -9.25
C ALA A 478 101.90 110.01 -7.89
N HIS A 479 102.34 108.94 -7.24
CA HIS A 479 103.04 108.91 -5.98
C HIS A 479 104.63 108.88 -6.13
N GLU A 480 105.10 108.55 -7.36
CA GLU A 480 106.62 108.56 -7.61
C GLU A 480 107.22 109.80 -8.23
N THR A 481 106.36 110.85 -8.27
CA THR A 481 106.90 112.15 -8.69
C THR A 481 106.55 113.32 -7.70
N ARG A 482 107.11 113.10 -6.48
CA ARG A 482 107.43 114.25 -5.61
C ARG A 482 108.68 113.99 -4.82
#